data_2b86db486c0b02a530504b4c29360d66
#
_entry.id   2b86db486c0b02a530504b4c29360d66
#
_cell.length_a   1.000
_cell.length_b   1.000
_cell.length_c   1.000
_cell.angle_alpha   90.00
_cell.angle_beta   90.00
_cell.angle_gamma   90.00
#
_symmetry.space_group_name_H-M   'P 1'
#
loop_
_entity.id
_entity.type
_entity.pdbx_description
1 polymer ?
#
loop_
_entity_poly.entity_id
_entity_poly.type
_entity_poly.pdbx_seq_one_letter_code
_entity_poly.pdbx_strand_id
1 'polypeptide(L)'
;MLTHKFGIMPETPEKSSSYHHYMPEKYNCISVDDYYILEIIKDLNEIKFYWFTPKRSEWGISYYGVTLISPESAGRFLEKIAGIPELSDLANLLWNAVNENKFVIHYGI
;
A
#
# COMPACT_ATOMS: atom_id res chain seq x y z
N MET A 1 -15.52 6.71 -10.78
CA MET A 1 -14.53 7.17 -9.78
C MET A 1 -13.37 6.19 -9.73
N LEU A 2 -12.16 6.72 -9.82
CA LEU A 2 -10.96 5.89 -9.74
C LEU A 2 -10.58 5.66 -8.27
N THR A 3 -10.28 4.42 -7.94
CA THR A 3 -9.89 4.07 -6.58
C THR A 3 -8.64 3.22 -6.58
N HIS A 4 -7.88 3.34 -5.49
CA HIS A 4 -6.79 2.44 -5.16
C HIS A 4 -7.31 1.44 -4.13
N LYS A 5 -6.76 0.24 -4.13
CA LYS A 5 -7.14 -0.80 -3.17
C LYS A 5 -5.96 -1.13 -2.29
N PHE A 6 -6.21 -1.28 -0.99
CA PHE A 6 -5.16 -1.63 -0.03
C PHE A 6 -5.67 -2.77 0.85
N GLY A 7 -4.84 -3.79 1.05
CA GLY A 7 -5.19 -4.91 1.91
C GLY A 7 -3.97 -5.47 2.63
N ILE A 8 -4.19 -6.07 3.79
CA ILE A 8 -3.11 -6.69 4.55
C ILE A 8 -2.86 -8.09 4.01
N MET A 9 -1.61 -8.41 3.74
CA MET A 9 -1.21 -9.75 3.30
C MET A 9 -1.04 -10.64 4.52
N PRO A 10 -1.75 -11.78 4.59
CA PRO A 10 -1.63 -12.67 5.75
C PRO A 10 -0.27 -13.31 5.87
N GLU A 11 0.44 -13.45 4.74
CA GLU A 11 1.77 -14.03 4.71
C GLU A 11 2.75 -13.08 4.03
N THR A 12 4.01 -13.11 4.48
CA THR A 12 5.06 -12.32 3.87
C THR A 12 5.23 -12.72 2.40
N PRO A 13 5.31 -11.74 1.48
CA PRO A 13 5.51 -12.06 0.06
C PRO A 13 6.81 -12.83 -0.15
N GLU A 14 6.74 -13.86 -0.99
CA GLU A 14 7.92 -14.63 -1.35
C GLU A 14 8.79 -13.85 -2.34
N LYS A 15 10.09 -13.85 -2.13
CA LYS A 15 11.04 -13.12 -2.98
C LYS A 15 10.99 -13.55 -4.45
N SER A 16 10.71 -14.84 -4.68
CA SER A 16 10.65 -15.39 -6.04
C SER A 16 9.31 -15.18 -6.74
N SER A 17 8.31 -14.67 -6.02
CA SER A 17 6.96 -14.50 -6.56
C SER A 17 6.75 -13.11 -7.14
N SER A 18 5.85 -13.05 -8.12
CA SER A 18 5.37 -11.80 -8.72
C SER A 18 3.88 -11.64 -8.46
N TYR A 19 3.46 -10.43 -8.20
CA TYR A 19 2.08 -10.10 -7.82
C TYR A 19 1.48 -9.17 -8.86
N HIS A 20 0.94 -9.75 -9.95
CA HIS A 20 0.38 -8.97 -11.06
C HIS A 20 -1.15 -9.07 -11.15
N HIS A 21 -1.73 -10.08 -10.50
CA HIS A 21 -3.16 -10.32 -10.61
C HIS A 21 -3.95 -9.44 -9.66
N TYR A 22 -5.02 -8.84 -10.18
CA TYR A 22 -5.91 -8.02 -9.39
C TYR A 22 -6.85 -8.90 -8.57
N MET A 23 -6.62 -9.00 -7.27
CA MET A 23 -7.37 -9.89 -6.38
C MET A 23 -7.74 -9.16 -5.07
N PRO A 24 -8.51 -8.07 -5.13
CA PRO A 24 -8.80 -7.30 -3.91
C PRO A 24 -9.60 -8.08 -2.87
N GLU A 25 -10.44 -9.03 -3.28
CA GLU A 25 -11.21 -9.83 -2.32
C GLU A 25 -10.32 -10.76 -1.50
N LYS A 26 -9.25 -11.26 -2.10
CA LYS A 26 -8.31 -12.16 -1.41
C LYS A 26 -7.71 -11.52 -0.16
N TYR A 27 -7.51 -10.21 -0.20
CA TYR A 27 -6.84 -9.47 0.88
C TYR A 27 -7.81 -8.56 1.64
N ASN A 28 -9.11 -8.70 1.42
CA ASN A 28 -10.12 -7.85 2.05
C ASN A 28 -9.79 -6.37 1.89
N CYS A 29 -9.44 -5.96 0.67
CA CYS A 29 -8.98 -4.62 0.41
C CYS A 29 -10.05 -3.56 0.68
N ILE A 30 -9.60 -2.45 1.23
CA ILE A 30 -10.41 -1.23 1.28
C ILE A 30 -10.16 -0.42 0.01
N SER A 31 -11.09 0.46 -0.31
CA SER A 31 -10.98 1.37 -1.47
C SER A 31 -10.66 2.77 -0.98
N VAL A 32 -9.72 3.41 -1.65
CA VAL A 32 -9.34 4.80 -1.36
C VAL A 32 -9.44 5.59 -2.66
N ASP A 33 -10.17 6.71 -2.62
CA ASP A 33 -10.35 7.57 -3.78
C ASP A 33 -9.00 8.09 -4.28
N ASP A 34 -8.80 8.04 -5.58
CA ASP A 34 -7.59 8.51 -6.23
C ASP A 34 -7.27 9.98 -5.90
N TYR A 35 -8.31 10.79 -5.72
CA TYR A 35 -8.12 12.19 -5.36
C TYR A 35 -7.19 12.35 -4.15
N TYR A 36 -7.44 11.57 -3.10
CA TYR A 36 -6.65 11.67 -1.86
C TYR A 36 -5.25 11.09 -2.03
N ILE A 37 -5.09 10.10 -2.88
CA ILE A 37 -3.76 9.54 -3.18
C ILE A 37 -2.92 10.57 -3.94
N LEU A 38 -3.52 11.27 -4.91
CA LEU A 38 -2.82 12.32 -5.66
C LEU A 38 -2.38 13.47 -4.74
N GLU A 39 -3.17 13.80 -3.72
CA GLU A 39 -2.83 14.84 -2.76
C GLU A 39 -1.54 14.54 -1.99
N ILE A 40 -1.22 13.25 -1.77
CA ILE A 40 -0.07 12.84 -0.99
C ILE A 40 1.03 12.16 -1.84
N ILE A 41 0.87 12.15 -3.16
CA ILE A 41 1.77 11.37 -4.03
C ILE A 41 3.24 11.80 -3.90
N LYS A 42 3.49 13.09 -3.73
CA LYS A 42 4.85 13.59 -3.56
C LYS A 42 5.49 13.08 -2.28
N ASP A 43 4.71 13.01 -1.21
CA ASP A 43 5.19 12.48 0.07
C ASP A 43 5.50 11.00 -0.05
N LEU A 44 4.69 10.25 -0.81
CA LEU A 44 4.92 8.83 -1.02
C LEU A 44 6.20 8.57 -1.81
N ASN A 45 6.61 9.50 -2.66
CA ASN A 45 7.85 9.37 -3.43
C ASN A 45 9.11 9.45 -2.56
N GLU A 46 8.97 9.79 -1.28
CA GLU A 46 10.07 9.79 -0.33
C GLU A 46 10.23 8.45 0.40
N ILE A 47 9.36 7.48 0.08
CA ILE A 47 9.34 6.18 0.73
C ILE A 47 9.67 5.10 -0.28
N LYS A 48 10.50 4.11 0.12
CA LYS A 48 10.78 2.96 -0.72
C LYS A 48 9.69 1.90 -0.55
N PHE A 49 9.19 1.42 -1.68
CA PHE A 49 8.24 0.33 -1.75
C PHE A 49 8.79 -0.73 -2.69
N TYR A 50 8.03 -1.82 -2.88
CA TYR A 50 8.37 -2.85 -3.86
C TYR A 50 7.26 -2.91 -4.91
N TRP A 51 7.66 -2.92 -6.19
CA TRP A 51 6.71 -2.98 -7.29
C TRP A 51 6.64 -4.40 -7.84
N PHE A 52 5.44 -5.03 -7.78
CA PHE A 52 5.12 -6.35 -8.32
C PHE A 52 5.84 -7.51 -7.64
N THR A 53 7.05 -7.34 -7.16
CA THR A 53 7.85 -8.40 -6.53
C THR A 53 8.71 -7.80 -5.43
N PRO A 54 8.98 -8.56 -4.33
CA PRO A 54 9.86 -8.06 -3.26
C PRO A 54 11.30 -7.81 -3.71
N LYS A 55 11.66 -8.22 -4.94
CA LYS A 55 12.99 -7.99 -5.49
C LYS A 55 13.14 -6.61 -6.12
N ARG A 56 12.04 -5.94 -6.42
CA ARG A 56 12.08 -4.66 -7.14
C ARG A 56 11.73 -3.52 -6.19
N SER A 57 12.76 -2.90 -5.63
CA SER A 57 12.62 -1.74 -4.74
C SER A 57 12.57 -0.46 -5.59
N GLU A 58 11.57 0.37 -5.34
CA GLU A 58 11.37 1.63 -6.05
C GLU A 58 10.94 2.73 -5.09
N TRP A 59 11.13 3.98 -5.48
CA TRP A 59 10.63 5.12 -4.72
C TRP A 59 9.19 5.41 -5.13
N GLY A 60 8.29 5.47 -4.13
CA GLY A 60 6.88 5.73 -4.38
C GLY A 60 6.09 4.48 -4.74
N ILE A 61 4.77 4.65 -4.87
CA ILE A 61 3.87 3.56 -5.22
C ILE A 61 3.83 3.35 -6.74
N SER A 62 3.53 2.12 -7.14
CA SER A 62 3.25 1.80 -8.54
C SER A 62 1.82 2.28 -8.83
N TYR A 63 1.68 3.49 -9.31
CA TYR A 63 0.40 4.19 -9.43
C TYR A 63 -0.63 3.40 -10.27
N TYR A 64 -0.17 2.75 -11.33
CA TYR A 64 -1.02 1.96 -12.23
C TYR A 64 -0.92 0.46 -12.01
N GLY A 65 -0.12 0.03 -11.06
CA GLY A 65 0.16 -1.40 -10.88
C GLY A 65 0.04 -1.86 -9.44
N VAL A 66 0.87 -2.81 -9.07
CA VAL A 66 0.85 -3.41 -7.74
C VAL A 66 2.05 -2.94 -6.92
N THR A 67 1.79 -2.52 -5.70
CA THR A 67 2.84 -2.14 -4.75
C THR A 67 2.76 -3.08 -3.56
N LEU A 68 3.91 -3.58 -3.13
CA LEU A 68 4.04 -4.33 -1.89
C LEU A 68 4.67 -3.40 -0.85
N ILE A 69 3.98 -3.22 0.26
CA ILE A 69 4.36 -2.26 1.29
C ILE A 69 4.83 -3.04 2.52
N SER A 70 6.13 -2.97 2.81
CA SER A 70 6.68 -3.65 3.99
C SER A 70 6.14 -3.01 5.27
N PRO A 71 6.20 -3.71 6.42
CA PRO A 71 5.80 -3.11 7.70
C PRO A 71 6.52 -1.80 7.99
N GLU A 72 7.81 -1.71 7.66
CA GLU A 72 8.58 -0.50 7.84
C GLU A 72 8.04 0.65 6.97
N SER A 73 7.82 0.37 5.69
CA SER A 73 7.27 1.38 4.76
C SER A 73 5.84 1.74 5.12
N ALA A 74 5.06 0.79 5.63
CA ALA A 74 3.70 1.05 6.11
C ALA A 74 3.71 2.06 7.26
N GLY A 75 4.68 1.95 8.16
CA GLY A 75 4.85 2.91 9.25
C GLY A 75 5.16 4.31 8.73
N ARG A 76 6.02 4.41 7.74
CA ARG A 76 6.37 5.69 7.11
C ARG A 76 5.18 6.30 6.36
N PHE A 77 4.45 5.46 5.66
CA PHE A 77 3.23 5.87 4.96
C PHE A 77 2.22 6.42 5.97
N LEU A 78 2.02 5.70 7.08
CA LEU A 78 1.12 6.11 8.14
C LEU A 78 1.48 7.50 8.67
N GLU A 79 2.76 7.79 8.88
CA GLU A 79 3.20 9.09 9.33
C GLU A 79 2.79 10.21 8.37
N LYS A 80 2.81 9.94 7.06
CA LYS A 80 2.45 10.93 6.04
C LYS A 80 0.96 11.26 6.00
N ILE A 81 0.11 10.31 6.42
CA ILE A 81 -1.35 10.49 6.33
C ILE A 81 -2.02 10.69 7.68
N ALA A 82 -1.26 10.61 8.77
CA ALA A 82 -1.81 10.84 10.11
C ALA A 82 -2.45 12.23 10.17
N GLY A 83 -3.68 12.29 10.67
CA GLY A 83 -4.41 13.55 10.78
C GLY A 83 -5.20 13.95 9.54
N ILE A 84 -5.23 13.15 8.50
CA ILE A 84 -6.08 13.37 7.33
C ILE A 84 -7.35 12.55 7.52
N PRO A 85 -8.50 13.17 7.87
CA PRO A 85 -9.71 12.41 8.22
C PRO A 85 -10.20 11.49 7.10
N GLU A 86 -10.08 11.92 5.85
CA GLU A 86 -10.55 11.16 4.70
C GLU A 86 -9.73 9.88 4.46
N LEU A 87 -8.56 9.79 5.08
CA LEU A 87 -7.68 8.62 4.96
C LEU A 87 -7.64 7.80 6.26
N SER A 88 -8.61 7.99 7.15
CA SER A 88 -8.62 7.30 8.44
C SER A 88 -8.69 5.77 8.30
N ASP A 89 -9.46 5.26 7.34
CA ASP A 89 -9.55 3.81 7.11
C ASP A 89 -8.21 3.25 6.66
N LEU A 90 -7.51 3.97 5.77
CA LEU A 90 -6.19 3.57 5.32
C LEU A 90 -5.19 3.63 6.48
N ALA A 91 -5.26 4.69 7.28
CA ALA A 91 -4.40 4.83 8.45
C ALA A 91 -4.57 3.66 9.42
N ASN A 92 -5.81 3.26 9.68
CA ASN A 92 -6.10 2.11 10.55
C ASN A 92 -5.54 0.82 9.97
N LEU A 93 -5.68 0.62 8.67
CA LEU A 93 -5.16 -0.56 8.00
C LEU A 93 -3.63 -0.63 8.09
N LEU A 94 -2.96 0.47 7.83
CA LEU A 94 -1.50 0.56 7.92
C LEU A 94 -1.02 0.34 9.36
N TRP A 95 -1.73 0.91 10.33
CA TRP A 95 -1.40 0.74 11.73
C TRP A 95 -1.48 -0.73 12.14
N ASN A 96 -2.55 -1.42 11.71
CA ASN A 96 -2.71 -2.84 11.98
C ASN A 96 -1.58 -3.66 11.35
N ALA A 97 -1.21 -3.34 10.11
CA ALA A 97 -0.13 -4.03 9.42
C ALA A 97 1.20 -3.87 10.15
N VAL A 98 1.49 -2.67 10.64
CA VAL A 98 2.71 -2.40 11.41
C VAL A 98 2.72 -3.26 12.68
N ASN A 99 1.61 -3.24 13.43
CA ASN A 99 1.53 -3.99 14.69
C ASN A 99 1.61 -5.49 14.52
N GLU A 100 1.07 -6.00 13.42
CA GLU A 100 1.09 -7.44 13.13
C GLU A 100 2.34 -7.86 12.34
N ASN A 101 3.20 -6.90 12.01
CA ASN A 101 4.41 -7.13 11.22
C ASN A 101 4.10 -7.79 9.88
N LYS A 102 3.10 -7.24 9.18
CA LYS A 102 2.63 -7.77 7.90
C LYS A 102 2.80 -6.75 6.79
N PHE A 103 2.94 -7.26 5.56
CA PHE A 103 2.94 -6.44 4.35
C PHE A 103 1.52 -5.99 4.01
N VAL A 104 1.44 -4.87 3.30
CA VAL A 104 0.20 -4.39 2.69
C VAL A 104 0.38 -4.50 1.18
N ILE A 105 -0.66 -4.99 0.49
CA ILE A 105 -0.68 -4.97 -0.97
C ILE A 105 -1.54 -3.81 -1.43
N HIS A 106 -1.06 -3.10 -2.45
CA HIS A 106 -1.76 -1.97 -3.05
C HIS A 106 -2.00 -2.29 -4.52
N TYR A 107 -3.22 -2.07 -4.96
CA TYR A 107 -3.57 -2.13 -6.38
C TYR A 107 -3.88 -0.71 -6.86
N GLY A 108 -3.15 -0.26 -7.87
CA GLY A 108 -3.35 1.04 -8.47
C GLY A 108 -4.56 1.11 -9.40
N ILE A 109 -4.69 2.20 -10.08
CA ILE A 109 -5.83 2.45 -10.97
C ILE A 109 -5.61 1.89 -12.37
#